data_91ff8c270ee42ed47917ba892c786df8
#
_entry.id   91ff8c270ee42ed47917ba892c786df8
#
_cell.length_a   1.000
_cell.length_b   1.000
_cell.length_c   1.000
_cell.angle_alpha   90.00
_cell.angle_beta   90.00
_cell.angle_gamma   90.00
#
_symmetry.space_group_name_H-M   'P 1'
#
loop_
_entity.id
_entity.type
_entity.pdbx_description
1 polymer ?
#
loop_
_entity_poly.entity_id
_entity_poly.type
_entity_poly.pdbx_seq_one_letter_code
_entity_poly.pdbx_strand_id
1 'polypeptide(L)'
;IPYLFIGSAVAVAVMCLLPNAGSFGMAVSTAMVFGLISLMFLDTSINMAMQPFKMLVGDMVNEKQKSLAYSIQSFLCNAGSIVGYLFPYFFTAIGIANEAEKGVIPDSVIYSFYIGAAILILCVIYTTLKVKEWNPQEYAEYNEAKPEADEGKANWIELLRNAPSMFWKVGAVQFFCWTAFMFMWTYTNGTIADTIWNTTDTASKGYQEAGNWVGVMFCWQAIGSVLWAMALPRFKNEKAAYALSLVIGAVGFALVPFVHDQNLLALPFMLI
;
A
#
# COMPACT_ATOMS: atom_id res chain seq x y z
N ILE A 1 20.18 4.27 0.06
CA ILE A 1 19.92 4.30 1.52
C ILE A 1 19.47 5.71 2.01
N PRO A 2 20.13 6.86 1.70
CA PRO A 2 19.72 8.17 2.22
C PRO A 2 18.27 8.55 1.87
N TYR A 3 17.84 8.31 0.65
CA TYR A 3 16.48 8.61 0.20
C TYR A 3 15.43 7.76 0.92
N LEU A 4 15.74 6.48 1.18
CA LEU A 4 14.90 5.59 1.98
C LEU A 4 14.71 6.17 3.39
N PHE A 5 15.79 6.58 4.04
CA PHE A 5 15.74 7.13 5.41
C PHE A 5 14.97 8.45 5.46
N ILE A 6 15.28 9.41 4.58
CA ILE A 6 14.63 10.73 4.57
C ILE A 6 13.14 10.59 4.27
N GLY A 7 12.77 9.84 3.22
CA GLY A 7 11.37 9.62 2.87
C GLY A 7 10.58 8.97 4.00
N SER A 8 11.15 7.94 4.63
CA SER A 8 10.50 7.28 5.77
C SER A 8 10.42 8.17 7.01
N ALA A 9 11.43 8.98 7.29
CA ALA A 9 11.41 9.91 8.43
C ALA A 9 10.30 10.97 8.28
N VAL A 10 10.14 11.52 7.07
CA VAL A 10 9.04 12.44 6.75
C VAL A 10 7.69 11.73 6.87
N ALA A 11 7.56 10.52 6.33
CA ALA A 11 6.34 9.73 6.44
C ALA A 11 5.96 9.48 7.91
N VAL A 12 6.91 9.09 8.75
CA VAL A 12 6.70 8.87 10.20
C VAL A 12 6.26 10.15 10.91
N ALA A 13 6.89 11.29 10.62
CA ALA A 13 6.48 12.57 11.20
C ALA A 13 5.02 12.91 10.83
N VAL A 14 4.65 12.71 9.58
CA VAL A 14 3.27 12.94 9.12
C VAL A 14 2.30 11.92 9.70
N MET A 15 2.68 10.65 9.82
CA MET A 15 1.85 9.62 10.49
C MET A 15 1.56 9.97 11.95
N CYS A 16 2.47 10.64 12.63
CA CYS A 16 2.23 11.13 13.99
C CYS A 16 1.36 12.38 14.06
N LEU A 17 1.38 13.23 13.03
CA LEU A 17 0.62 14.48 12.99
C LEU A 17 -0.82 14.28 12.48
N LEU A 18 -1.01 13.44 11.49
CA LEU A 18 -2.28 13.27 10.79
C LEU A 18 -3.45 12.88 11.70
N PRO A 19 -3.33 11.89 12.61
CA PRO A 19 -4.43 11.50 13.49
C PRO A 19 -4.85 12.60 14.48
N ASN A 20 -3.98 13.59 14.71
CA ASN A 20 -4.23 14.69 15.65
C ASN A 20 -4.83 15.94 14.97
N ALA A 21 -5.11 15.89 13.68
CA ALA A 21 -5.63 17.05 12.93
C ALA A 21 -6.88 17.70 13.56
N GLY A 22 -7.78 16.90 14.13
CA GLY A 22 -8.96 17.38 14.84
C GLY A 22 -8.68 17.94 16.24
N SER A 23 -7.55 17.59 16.86
CA SER A 23 -7.21 17.96 18.25
C SER A 23 -6.47 19.27 18.39
N PHE A 24 -6.02 19.89 17.29
CA PHE A 24 -5.25 21.12 17.31
C PHE A 24 -6.09 22.41 17.49
N GLY A 25 -7.38 22.28 17.80
CA GLY A 25 -8.26 23.45 17.99
C GLY A 25 -8.49 24.30 16.72
N MET A 26 -8.21 23.76 15.56
CA MET A 26 -8.41 24.41 14.27
C MET A 26 -9.89 24.44 13.87
N ALA A 27 -10.30 25.48 13.13
CA ALA A 27 -11.61 25.45 12.47
C ALA A 27 -11.72 24.25 11.52
N VAL A 28 -12.91 23.68 11.36
CA VAL A 28 -13.13 22.44 10.57
C VAL A 28 -12.56 22.56 9.17
N SER A 29 -12.75 23.68 8.47
CA SER A 29 -12.20 23.91 7.13
C SER A 29 -10.66 23.88 7.12
N THR A 30 -10.02 24.46 8.14
CA THR A 30 -8.56 24.46 8.28
C THR A 30 -8.04 23.05 8.61
N ALA A 31 -8.72 22.32 9.48
CA ALA A 31 -8.39 20.92 9.79
C ALA A 31 -8.50 20.01 8.57
N MET A 32 -9.50 20.21 7.71
CA MET A 32 -9.66 19.48 6.45
C MET A 32 -8.49 19.75 5.48
N VAL A 33 -8.12 21.03 5.30
CA VAL A 33 -6.98 21.39 4.44
C VAL A 33 -5.68 20.85 4.99
N PHE A 34 -5.46 20.96 6.31
CA PHE A 34 -4.31 20.38 6.98
C PHE A 34 -4.24 18.86 6.77
N GLY A 35 -5.36 18.14 6.96
CA GLY A 35 -5.45 16.70 6.74
C GLY A 35 -5.15 16.33 5.29
N LEU A 36 -5.69 17.04 4.31
CA LEU A 36 -5.43 16.83 2.90
C LEU A 36 -3.94 17.03 2.56
N ILE A 37 -3.35 18.12 2.99
CA ILE A 37 -1.93 18.42 2.76
C ILE A 37 -1.06 17.34 3.42
N SER A 38 -1.36 16.98 4.67
CA SER A 38 -0.64 15.94 5.40
C SER A 38 -0.74 14.59 4.68
N LEU A 39 -1.91 14.22 4.17
CA LEU A 39 -2.10 12.99 3.41
C LEU A 39 -1.28 12.99 2.11
N MET A 40 -1.24 14.11 1.39
CA MET A 40 -0.40 14.26 0.19
C MET A 40 1.09 14.11 0.52
N PHE A 41 1.55 14.70 1.62
CA PHE A 41 2.93 14.53 2.08
C PHE A 41 3.23 13.09 2.49
N LEU A 42 2.32 12.43 3.18
CA LEU A 42 2.45 11.03 3.58
C LEU A 42 2.60 10.13 2.36
N ASP A 43 1.67 10.23 1.41
CA ASP A 43 1.67 9.43 0.19
C ASP A 43 2.95 9.66 -0.64
N THR A 44 3.32 10.92 -0.86
CA THR A 44 4.55 11.29 -1.57
C THR A 44 5.79 10.71 -0.89
N SER A 45 5.87 10.84 0.44
CA SER A 45 7.03 10.39 1.22
C SER A 45 7.18 8.88 1.22
N ILE A 46 6.08 8.14 1.35
CA ILE A 46 6.06 6.67 1.27
C ILE A 46 6.48 6.22 -0.13
N ASN A 47 5.91 6.80 -1.19
CA ASN A 47 6.29 6.47 -2.55
C ASN A 47 7.75 6.79 -2.85
N MET A 48 8.27 7.90 -2.32
CA MET A 48 9.68 8.28 -2.46
C MET A 48 10.63 7.31 -1.74
N ALA A 49 10.21 6.73 -0.60
CA ALA A 49 10.98 5.71 0.12
C ALA A 49 10.86 4.31 -0.51
N MET A 50 9.71 3.98 -1.07
CA MET A 50 9.42 2.65 -1.60
C MET A 50 10.27 2.30 -2.83
N GLN A 51 10.57 3.25 -3.71
CA GLN A 51 11.37 2.97 -4.91
C GLN A 51 12.82 2.59 -4.58
N PRO A 52 13.58 3.37 -3.78
CA PRO A 52 14.91 2.95 -3.33
C PRO A 52 14.91 1.60 -2.59
N PHE A 53 13.86 1.32 -1.81
CA PHE A 53 13.73 0.03 -1.13
C PHE A 53 13.59 -1.13 -2.12
N LYS A 54 12.77 -1.00 -3.15
CA LYS A 54 12.64 -2.02 -4.20
C LYS A 54 13.92 -2.19 -5.00
N MET A 55 14.58 -1.10 -5.35
CA MET A 55 15.88 -1.13 -6.04
C MET A 55 16.93 -1.84 -5.19
N LEU A 56 17.05 -1.49 -3.91
CA LEU A 56 17.99 -2.09 -2.99
C LEU A 56 17.87 -3.63 -2.95
N VAL A 57 16.64 -4.15 -2.94
CA VAL A 57 16.41 -5.62 -2.99
C VAL A 57 16.96 -6.21 -4.29
N GLY A 58 16.73 -5.54 -5.43
CA GLY A 58 17.24 -5.98 -6.73
C GLY A 58 18.77 -5.92 -6.85
N ASP A 59 19.38 -4.90 -6.22
CA ASP A 59 20.82 -4.68 -6.27
C ASP A 59 21.61 -5.62 -5.34
N MET A 60 20.99 -6.11 -4.27
CA MET A 60 21.62 -6.97 -3.28
C MET A 60 21.66 -8.46 -3.68
N VAL A 61 21.02 -8.84 -4.78
CA VAL A 61 20.92 -10.24 -5.21
C VAL A 61 21.39 -10.41 -6.65
N ASN A 62 21.90 -11.61 -6.95
CA ASN A 62 22.29 -11.99 -8.29
C ASN A 62 21.06 -12.09 -9.22
N GLU A 63 21.21 -11.91 -10.54
CA GLU A 63 20.15 -12.00 -11.54
C GLU A 63 19.29 -13.26 -11.41
N LYS A 64 19.90 -14.42 -11.13
CA LYS A 64 19.20 -15.70 -10.95
C LYS A 64 18.29 -15.72 -9.71
N GLN A 65 18.57 -14.88 -8.72
CA GLN A 65 17.85 -14.81 -7.45
C GLN A 65 16.83 -13.66 -7.41
N LYS A 66 16.86 -12.73 -8.36
CA LYS A 66 15.99 -11.54 -8.37
C LYS A 66 14.51 -11.90 -8.28
N SER A 67 14.07 -12.87 -9.08
CA SER A 67 12.66 -13.31 -9.07
C SER A 67 12.23 -13.84 -7.69
N LEU A 68 13.10 -14.65 -7.05
CA LEU A 68 12.82 -15.15 -5.70
C LEU A 68 12.83 -14.03 -4.66
N ALA A 69 13.78 -13.11 -4.74
CA ALA A 69 13.89 -11.99 -3.79
C ALA A 69 12.65 -11.07 -3.85
N TYR A 70 12.18 -10.73 -5.05
CA TYR A 70 10.95 -9.96 -5.22
C TYR A 70 9.69 -10.71 -4.78
N SER A 71 9.66 -12.03 -4.97
CA SER A 71 8.56 -12.87 -4.47
C SER A 71 8.51 -12.87 -2.94
N ILE A 72 9.65 -13.01 -2.28
CA ILE A 72 9.76 -12.92 -0.81
C ILE A 72 9.37 -11.53 -0.33
N GLN A 73 9.83 -10.48 -1.01
CA GLN A 73 9.44 -9.09 -0.70
C GLN A 73 7.94 -8.90 -0.78
N SER A 74 7.31 -9.38 -1.86
CA SER A 74 5.86 -9.29 -2.04
C SER A 74 5.10 -10.06 -0.96
N PHE A 75 5.58 -11.26 -0.62
CA PHE A 75 5.01 -12.04 0.48
C PHE A 75 5.06 -11.28 1.81
N LEU A 76 6.23 -10.73 2.17
CA LEU A 76 6.40 -9.98 3.42
C LEU A 76 5.57 -8.69 3.45
N CYS A 77 5.46 -7.98 2.30
CA CYS A 77 4.59 -6.81 2.18
C CYS A 77 3.12 -7.16 2.45
N ASN A 78 2.62 -8.23 1.84
CA ASN A 78 1.23 -8.67 2.06
C ASN A 78 1.01 -9.18 3.50
N ALA A 79 1.96 -9.89 4.09
CA ALA A 79 1.89 -10.30 5.48
C ALA A 79 1.84 -9.09 6.44
N GLY A 80 2.65 -8.08 6.17
CA GLY A 80 2.63 -6.81 6.91
C GLY A 80 1.29 -6.07 6.75
N SER A 81 0.72 -6.08 5.54
CA SER A 81 -0.60 -5.48 5.27
C SER A 81 -1.71 -6.15 6.08
N ILE A 82 -1.71 -7.48 6.17
CA ILE A 82 -2.67 -8.24 7.00
C ILE A 82 -2.59 -7.75 8.46
N VAL A 83 -1.39 -7.66 9.02
CA VAL A 83 -1.19 -7.18 10.39
C VAL A 83 -1.69 -5.73 10.54
N GLY A 84 -1.35 -4.85 9.59
CA GLY A 84 -1.77 -3.45 9.60
C GLY A 84 -3.28 -3.26 9.55
N TYR A 85 -3.98 -4.01 8.70
CA TYR A 85 -5.44 -3.95 8.58
C TYR A 85 -6.17 -4.45 9.82
N LEU A 86 -5.55 -5.36 10.58
CA LEU A 86 -6.14 -5.91 11.80
C LEU A 86 -5.86 -5.05 13.04
N PHE A 87 -4.99 -4.05 12.99
CA PHE A 87 -4.66 -3.23 14.16
C PHE A 87 -5.89 -2.58 14.83
N PRO A 88 -6.78 -1.87 14.12
CA PRO A 88 -7.95 -1.27 14.75
C PRO A 88 -8.85 -2.32 15.42
N TYR A 89 -9.03 -3.47 14.77
CA TYR A 89 -9.79 -4.58 15.32
C TYR A 89 -9.14 -5.16 16.59
N PHE A 90 -7.83 -5.36 16.55
CA PHE A 90 -7.06 -5.86 17.69
C PHE A 90 -7.14 -4.90 18.89
N PHE A 91 -7.00 -3.59 18.65
CA PHE A 91 -7.10 -2.60 19.72
C PHE A 91 -8.49 -2.53 20.32
N THR A 92 -9.52 -2.65 19.52
CA THR A 92 -10.90 -2.75 20.01
C THR A 92 -11.09 -4.00 20.88
N ALA A 93 -10.53 -5.14 20.47
CA ALA A 93 -10.63 -6.41 21.22
C ALA A 93 -9.94 -6.35 22.59
N ILE A 94 -8.91 -5.55 22.77
CA ILE A 94 -8.23 -5.33 24.07
C ILE A 94 -8.83 -4.16 24.88
N GLY A 95 -9.94 -3.58 24.42
CA GLY A 95 -10.71 -2.57 25.15
C GLY A 95 -10.34 -1.12 24.87
N ILE A 96 -9.56 -0.83 23.81
CA ILE A 96 -9.31 0.53 23.36
C ILE A 96 -10.53 1.04 22.58
N ALA A 97 -10.95 2.28 22.87
CA ALA A 97 -12.14 2.87 22.27
C ALA A 97 -12.01 2.97 20.74
N ASN A 98 -13.01 2.44 20.05
CA ASN A 98 -13.14 2.55 18.59
C ASN A 98 -14.25 3.53 18.17
N GLU A 99 -14.98 4.05 19.15
CA GLU A 99 -16.02 5.06 18.97
C GLU A 99 -15.49 6.40 19.47
N ALA A 100 -15.79 7.47 18.76
CA ALA A 100 -15.43 8.82 19.14
C ALA A 100 -16.56 9.79 18.79
N GLU A 101 -16.55 10.96 19.44
CA GLU A 101 -17.47 12.05 19.12
C GLU A 101 -17.29 12.52 17.67
N LYS A 102 -18.34 13.17 17.15
CA LYS A 102 -18.35 13.65 15.76
C LYS A 102 -17.19 14.63 15.51
N GLY A 103 -16.31 14.29 14.59
CA GLY A 103 -15.12 15.07 14.26
C GLY A 103 -13.85 14.70 15.02
N VAL A 104 -13.90 13.68 15.88
CA VAL A 104 -12.73 13.13 16.59
C VAL A 104 -12.39 11.76 16.03
N ILE A 105 -11.11 11.50 15.88
CA ILE A 105 -10.61 10.18 15.40
C ILE A 105 -10.57 9.21 16.58
N PRO A 106 -11.08 7.97 16.47
CA PRO A 106 -11.04 6.97 17.53
C PRO A 106 -9.61 6.64 17.99
N ASP A 107 -9.43 6.37 19.27
CA ASP A 107 -8.13 6.05 19.85
C ASP A 107 -7.49 4.81 19.22
N SER A 108 -8.29 3.81 18.85
CA SER A 108 -7.81 2.61 18.13
C SER A 108 -7.08 2.95 16.82
N VAL A 109 -7.57 3.96 16.10
CA VAL A 109 -6.96 4.44 14.86
C VAL A 109 -5.69 5.23 15.17
N ILE A 110 -5.72 6.13 16.17
CA ILE A 110 -4.56 6.93 16.58
C ILE A 110 -3.39 6.02 16.97
N TYR A 111 -3.65 5.01 17.81
CA TYR A 111 -2.61 4.05 18.22
C TYR A 111 -2.12 3.20 17.04
N SER A 112 -2.98 2.85 16.08
CA SER A 112 -2.56 2.15 14.86
C SER A 112 -1.52 2.96 14.08
N PHE A 113 -1.74 4.27 13.93
CA PHE A 113 -0.78 5.17 13.28
C PHE A 113 0.53 5.27 14.06
N TYR A 114 0.50 5.42 15.37
CA TYR A 114 1.72 5.56 16.18
C TYR A 114 2.57 4.28 16.19
N ILE A 115 1.93 3.11 16.35
CA ILE A 115 2.63 1.84 16.33
C ILE A 115 3.17 1.54 14.93
N GLY A 116 2.37 1.80 13.89
CA GLY A 116 2.83 1.68 12.50
C GLY A 116 4.04 2.59 12.21
N ALA A 117 4.00 3.84 12.68
CA ALA A 117 5.12 4.78 12.55
C ALA A 117 6.37 4.29 13.29
N ALA A 118 6.21 3.78 14.51
CA ALA A 118 7.31 3.22 15.30
C ALA A 118 7.95 2.00 14.61
N ILE A 119 7.14 1.07 14.11
CA ILE A 119 7.62 -0.10 13.37
C ILE A 119 8.38 0.36 12.12
N LEU A 120 7.81 1.28 11.33
CA LEU A 120 8.43 1.77 10.11
C LEU A 120 9.81 2.37 10.39
N ILE A 121 9.92 3.30 11.35
CA ILE A 121 11.20 3.97 11.61
C ILE A 121 12.25 3.00 12.18
N LEU A 122 11.86 2.07 13.04
CA LEU A 122 12.76 1.07 13.59
C LEU A 122 13.30 0.14 12.49
N CYS A 123 12.44 -0.33 11.59
CA CYS A 123 12.84 -1.15 10.46
C CYS A 123 13.78 -0.39 9.50
N VAL A 124 13.49 0.88 9.23
CA VAL A 124 14.32 1.72 8.36
C VAL A 124 15.68 2.01 9.00
N ILE A 125 15.73 2.33 10.29
CA ILE A 125 16.99 2.50 11.03
C ILE A 125 17.81 1.21 10.98
N TYR A 126 17.17 0.06 11.26
CA TYR A 126 17.86 -1.23 11.19
C TYR A 126 18.43 -1.49 9.80
N THR A 127 17.63 -1.28 8.74
CA THR A 127 18.06 -1.45 7.35
C THR A 127 19.24 -0.51 7.03
N THR A 128 19.14 0.77 7.40
CA THR A 128 20.19 1.77 7.14
C THR A 128 21.51 1.43 7.83
N LEU A 129 21.45 0.85 9.02
CA LEU A 129 22.66 0.48 9.80
C LEU A 129 23.28 -0.87 9.36
N LYS A 130 22.46 -1.79 8.85
CA LYS A 130 22.92 -3.18 8.56
C LYS A 130 23.16 -3.45 7.09
N VAL A 131 22.46 -2.77 6.21
CA VAL A 131 22.59 -2.98 4.76
C VAL A 131 23.64 -2.04 4.18
N LYS A 132 24.64 -2.60 3.51
CA LYS A 132 25.65 -1.85 2.76
C LYS A 132 25.23 -1.78 1.30
N GLU A 133 25.09 -0.57 0.75
CA GLU A 133 24.95 -0.41 -0.71
C GLU A 133 26.27 -0.79 -1.40
N TRP A 134 26.16 -1.53 -2.50
CA TRP A 134 27.30 -1.85 -3.33
C TRP A 134 27.77 -0.59 -4.08
N ASN A 135 29.09 -0.42 -4.16
CA ASN A 135 29.67 0.58 -5.03
C ASN A 135 29.41 0.15 -6.51
N PRO A 136 29.17 1.06 -7.48
CA PRO A 136 28.96 0.68 -8.88
C PRO A 136 30.00 -0.29 -9.45
N GLN A 137 31.25 -0.19 -9.01
CA GLN A 137 32.31 -1.12 -9.40
C GLN A 137 32.14 -2.51 -8.79
N GLU A 138 31.84 -2.61 -7.49
CA GLU A 138 31.57 -3.87 -6.79
C GLU A 138 30.31 -4.53 -7.37
N TYR A 139 29.27 -3.74 -7.69
CA TYR A 139 28.04 -4.23 -8.31
C TYR A 139 28.29 -4.83 -9.71
N ALA A 140 29.08 -4.15 -10.54
CA ALA A 140 29.44 -4.61 -11.88
C ALA A 140 30.25 -5.92 -11.82
N GLU A 141 31.19 -6.03 -10.89
CA GLU A 141 31.96 -7.23 -10.67
C GLU A 141 31.10 -8.41 -10.20
N TYR A 142 30.18 -8.17 -9.24
CA TYR A 142 29.28 -9.17 -8.68
C TYR A 142 28.24 -9.70 -9.70
N ASN A 143 27.76 -8.85 -10.57
CA ASN A 143 26.74 -9.20 -11.58
C ASN A 143 27.32 -9.52 -12.97
N GLU A 144 28.66 -9.56 -13.13
CA GLU A 144 29.33 -9.72 -14.42
C GLU A 144 28.85 -8.66 -15.47
N ALA A 145 28.32 -7.55 -14.99
CA ALA A 145 27.80 -6.48 -15.81
C ALA A 145 28.94 -5.57 -16.24
N LYS A 146 28.94 -5.12 -17.51
CA LYS A 146 29.86 -4.05 -17.91
C LYS A 146 29.47 -2.78 -17.13
N PRO A 147 30.45 -2.03 -16.59
CA PRO A 147 30.16 -0.74 -16.00
C PRO A 147 29.38 0.10 -17.02
N GLU A 148 28.20 0.55 -16.68
CA GLU A 148 27.50 1.54 -17.49
C GLU A 148 28.39 2.75 -17.61
N ALA A 149 28.76 3.11 -18.83
CA ALA A 149 29.48 4.36 -19.09
C ALA A 149 28.65 5.48 -18.48
N ASP A 150 29.32 6.42 -17.82
CA ASP A 150 28.73 7.60 -17.19
C ASP A 150 27.92 8.38 -18.26
N GLU A 151 26.75 7.89 -18.59
CA GLU A 151 25.80 8.54 -19.49
C GLU A 151 25.32 9.79 -18.75
N GLY A 152 25.86 10.92 -19.16
CA GLY A 152 25.59 12.24 -18.58
C GLY A 152 24.10 12.47 -18.35
N LYS A 153 23.75 13.47 -17.55
CA LYS A 153 22.40 13.78 -17.06
C LYS A 153 21.31 13.47 -18.08
N ALA A 154 20.60 12.36 -17.84
CA ALA A 154 19.55 11.88 -18.71
C ALA A 154 18.45 12.96 -18.88
N ASN A 155 18.18 13.34 -20.12
CA ASN A 155 17.11 14.26 -20.43
C ASN A 155 15.76 13.52 -20.35
N TRP A 156 14.95 13.84 -19.35
CA TRP A 156 13.64 13.21 -19.09
C TRP A 156 12.72 13.20 -20.31
N ILE A 157 12.74 14.30 -21.10
CA ILE A 157 11.90 14.42 -22.29
C ILE A 157 12.36 13.44 -23.36
N GLU A 158 13.66 13.29 -23.52
CA GLU A 158 14.24 12.36 -24.48
C GLU A 158 14.00 10.90 -24.09
N LEU A 159 14.13 10.57 -22.80
CA LEU A 159 13.79 9.24 -22.29
C LEU A 159 12.32 8.88 -22.52
N LEU A 160 11.40 9.81 -22.25
CA LEU A 160 9.98 9.59 -22.49
C LEU A 160 9.66 9.45 -23.99
N ARG A 161 10.30 10.26 -24.84
CA ARG A 161 10.09 10.22 -26.30
C ARG A 161 10.60 8.92 -26.92
N ASN A 162 11.69 8.39 -26.40
CA ASN A 162 12.32 7.15 -26.86
C ASN A 162 11.81 5.90 -26.12
N ALA A 163 10.85 6.05 -25.19
CA ALA A 163 10.31 4.95 -24.43
C ALA A 163 9.67 3.89 -25.36
N PRO A 164 9.91 2.59 -25.12
CA PRO A 164 9.32 1.52 -25.92
C PRO A 164 7.79 1.59 -25.91
N SER A 165 7.14 1.18 -27.02
CA SER A 165 5.67 1.18 -27.10
C SER A 165 5.00 0.33 -26.00
N MET A 166 5.69 -0.69 -25.50
CA MET A 166 5.24 -1.53 -24.39
C MET A 166 5.11 -0.71 -23.10
N PHE A 167 6.02 0.23 -22.82
CA PHE A 167 5.94 1.14 -21.67
C PHE A 167 4.61 1.89 -21.63
N TRP A 168 4.21 2.48 -22.76
CA TRP A 168 2.95 3.22 -22.84
C TRP A 168 1.72 2.33 -22.72
N LYS A 169 1.76 1.10 -23.28
CA LYS A 169 0.66 0.13 -23.18
C LYS A 169 0.46 -0.32 -21.73
N VAL A 170 1.55 -0.67 -21.04
CA VAL A 170 1.49 -1.05 -19.63
C VAL A 170 1.06 0.13 -18.77
N GLY A 171 1.57 1.33 -19.05
CA GLY A 171 1.17 2.55 -18.36
C GLY A 171 -0.32 2.84 -18.45
N ALA A 172 -0.91 2.67 -19.65
CA ALA A 172 -2.35 2.82 -19.85
C ALA A 172 -3.17 1.81 -19.03
N VAL A 173 -2.77 0.54 -19.04
CA VAL A 173 -3.44 -0.49 -18.20
C VAL A 173 -3.32 -0.15 -16.72
N GLN A 174 -2.14 0.22 -16.24
CA GLN A 174 -1.92 0.61 -14.86
C GLN A 174 -2.76 1.83 -14.45
N PHE A 175 -2.93 2.81 -15.33
CA PHE A 175 -3.79 3.96 -15.07
C PHE A 175 -5.22 3.52 -14.71
N PHE A 176 -5.82 2.63 -15.49
CA PHE A 176 -7.17 2.14 -15.21
C PHE A 176 -7.23 1.25 -13.96
N CYS A 177 -6.22 0.40 -13.72
CA CYS A 177 -6.13 -0.40 -12.50
C CYS A 177 -6.06 0.47 -11.25
N TRP A 178 -5.19 1.48 -11.23
CA TRP A 178 -5.08 2.40 -10.10
C TRP A 178 -6.34 3.23 -9.90
N THR A 179 -7.01 3.62 -10.99
CA THR A 179 -8.31 4.30 -10.91
C THR A 179 -9.33 3.40 -10.18
N ALA A 180 -9.44 2.12 -10.54
CA ALA A 180 -10.33 1.18 -9.89
C ALA A 180 -10.01 1.02 -8.38
N PHE A 181 -8.73 0.89 -8.02
CA PHE A 181 -8.32 0.81 -6.62
C PHE A 181 -8.61 2.08 -5.84
N MET A 182 -8.40 3.26 -6.42
CA MET A 182 -8.74 4.53 -5.77
C MET A 182 -10.24 4.63 -5.47
N PHE A 183 -11.10 4.21 -6.40
CA PHE A 183 -12.54 4.13 -6.14
C PHE A 183 -12.86 3.13 -5.04
N MET A 184 -12.24 1.95 -5.05
CA MET A 184 -12.42 0.96 -4.00
C MET A 184 -12.07 1.54 -2.63
N TRP A 185 -10.87 2.08 -2.45
CA TRP A 185 -10.43 2.61 -1.15
C TRP A 185 -11.29 3.77 -0.66
N THR A 186 -11.78 4.60 -1.57
CA THR A 186 -12.60 5.77 -1.21
C THR A 186 -14.01 5.39 -0.79
N TYR A 187 -14.65 4.45 -1.50
CA TYR A 187 -16.09 4.22 -1.37
C TYR A 187 -16.45 2.93 -0.64
N THR A 188 -15.54 1.99 -0.44
CA THR A 188 -15.85 0.68 0.16
C THR A 188 -16.51 0.81 1.53
N ASN A 189 -15.98 1.66 2.42
CA ASN A 189 -16.55 1.82 3.76
C ASN A 189 -18.00 2.33 3.72
N GLY A 190 -18.25 3.40 2.97
CA GLY A 190 -19.60 3.94 2.81
C GLY A 190 -20.56 2.95 2.20
N THR A 191 -20.13 2.23 1.18
CA THR A 191 -20.97 1.22 0.50
C THR A 191 -21.31 0.05 1.44
N ILE A 192 -20.34 -0.48 2.17
CA ILE A 192 -20.58 -1.58 3.11
C ILE A 192 -21.45 -1.12 4.28
N ALA A 193 -21.24 0.09 4.80
CA ALA A 193 -22.06 0.67 5.86
C ALA A 193 -23.53 0.82 5.42
N ASP A 194 -23.76 1.30 4.20
CA ASP A 194 -25.10 1.46 3.66
C ASP A 194 -25.77 0.11 3.37
N THR A 195 -25.08 -0.82 2.71
CA THR A 195 -25.70 -2.08 2.25
C THR A 195 -25.88 -3.13 3.34
N ILE A 196 -25.02 -3.18 4.36
CA ILE A 196 -25.04 -4.21 5.41
C ILE A 196 -25.55 -3.67 6.74
N TRP A 197 -25.08 -2.48 7.15
CA TRP A 197 -25.51 -1.85 8.40
C TRP A 197 -26.66 -0.84 8.24
N ASN A 198 -27.14 -0.63 7.01
CA ASN A 198 -28.23 0.29 6.67
C ASN A 198 -28.03 1.70 7.25
N THR A 199 -26.80 2.21 7.19
CA THR A 199 -26.46 3.54 7.71
C THR A 199 -25.54 4.31 6.78
N THR A 200 -25.83 5.60 6.60
CA THR A 200 -24.99 6.58 5.90
C THR A 200 -24.41 7.62 6.86
N ASP A 201 -24.80 7.57 8.13
CA ASP A 201 -24.26 8.49 9.14
C ASP A 201 -22.89 8.03 9.61
N THR A 202 -21.87 8.80 9.25
CA THR A 202 -20.46 8.55 9.57
C THR A 202 -20.15 8.55 11.07
N ALA A 203 -21.04 9.14 11.90
CA ALA A 203 -20.90 9.12 13.35
C ALA A 203 -21.62 7.96 14.03
N SER A 204 -22.38 7.16 13.26
CA SER A 204 -23.12 6.03 13.82
C SER A 204 -22.19 4.86 14.18
N LYS A 205 -22.60 4.10 15.19
CA LYS A 205 -21.91 2.86 15.57
C LYS A 205 -21.80 1.87 14.41
N GLY A 206 -22.86 1.72 13.62
CA GLY A 206 -22.87 0.84 12.44
C GLY A 206 -21.83 1.24 11.40
N TYR A 207 -21.58 2.53 11.20
CA TYR A 207 -20.55 3.00 10.28
C TYR A 207 -19.13 2.65 10.78
N GLN A 208 -18.89 2.74 12.08
CA GLN A 208 -17.61 2.37 12.70
C GLN A 208 -17.38 0.85 12.65
N GLU A 209 -18.43 0.05 12.90
CA GLU A 209 -18.37 -1.40 12.73
C GLU A 209 -18.08 -1.80 11.29
N ALA A 210 -18.73 -1.13 10.31
CA ALA A 210 -18.42 -1.32 8.89
C ALA A 210 -16.95 -1.01 8.57
N GLY A 211 -16.38 0.06 9.15
CA GLY A 211 -14.97 0.41 8.99
C GLY A 211 -14.03 -0.69 9.48
N ASN A 212 -14.30 -1.28 10.62
CA ASN A 212 -13.54 -2.44 11.12
C ASN A 212 -13.66 -3.63 10.18
N TRP A 213 -14.87 -3.87 9.65
CA TRP A 213 -15.10 -4.97 8.72
C TRP A 213 -14.40 -4.78 7.39
N VAL A 214 -14.29 -3.56 6.91
CA VAL A 214 -13.45 -3.21 5.73
C VAL A 214 -12.00 -3.66 5.93
N GLY A 215 -11.43 -3.45 7.13
CA GLY A 215 -10.10 -3.97 7.46
C GLY A 215 -10.00 -5.49 7.30
N VAL A 216 -11.02 -6.24 7.75
CA VAL A 216 -11.10 -7.70 7.58
C VAL A 216 -11.21 -8.07 6.10
N MET A 217 -11.98 -7.32 5.30
CA MET A 217 -12.09 -7.56 3.85
C MET A 217 -10.74 -7.34 3.14
N PHE A 218 -10.00 -6.30 3.50
CA PHE A 218 -8.65 -6.10 2.96
C PHE A 218 -7.65 -7.18 3.41
N CYS A 219 -7.84 -7.81 4.56
CA CYS A 219 -7.09 -9.02 4.92
C CYS A 219 -7.38 -10.17 3.95
N TRP A 220 -8.64 -10.41 3.60
CA TRP A 220 -9.00 -11.44 2.61
C TRP A 220 -8.42 -11.13 1.24
N GLN A 221 -8.41 -9.87 0.82
CA GLN A 221 -7.73 -9.41 -0.40
C GLN A 221 -6.23 -9.74 -0.35
N ALA A 222 -5.55 -9.43 0.75
CA ALA A 222 -4.13 -9.74 0.91
C ALA A 222 -3.85 -11.25 0.89
N ILE A 223 -4.73 -12.07 1.49
CA ILE A 223 -4.65 -13.54 1.41
C ILE A 223 -4.82 -14.00 -0.04
N GLY A 224 -5.80 -13.48 -0.76
CA GLY A 224 -6.00 -13.75 -2.19
C GLY A 224 -4.76 -13.42 -3.02
N SER A 225 -4.15 -12.26 -2.78
CA SER A 225 -2.91 -11.82 -3.42
C SER A 225 -1.74 -12.78 -3.15
N VAL A 226 -1.59 -13.27 -1.92
CA VAL A 226 -0.56 -14.26 -1.57
C VAL A 226 -0.78 -15.57 -2.32
N LEU A 227 -2.01 -16.08 -2.32
CA LEU A 227 -2.35 -17.32 -3.03
C LEU A 227 -2.10 -17.19 -4.53
N TRP A 228 -2.45 -16.06 -5.11
CA TRP A 228 -2.19 -15.77 -6.52
C TRP A 228 -0.70 -15.66 -6.82
N ALA A 229 0.06 -14.98 -5.98
CA ALA A 229 1.51 -14.86 -6.10
C ALA A 229 2.20 -16.24 -6.09
N MET A 230 1.70 -17.20 -5.31
CA MET A 230 2.19 -18.58 -5.31
C MET A 230 1.81 -19.37 -6.58
N ALA A 231 0.73 -18.98 -7.25
CA ALA A 231 0.29 -19.59 -8.49
C ALA A 231 1.03 -19.05 -9.73
N LEU A 232 1.40 -17.77 -9.72
CA LEU A 232 2.03 -17.06 -10.86
C LEU A 232 3.24 -17.78 -11.47
N PRO A 233 4.20 -18.34 -10.71
CA PRO A 233 5.37 -19.02 -11.28
C PRO A 233 5.03 -20.28 -12.12
N ARG A 234 3.79 -20.79 -12.01
CA ARG A 234 3.36 -21.96 -12.80
C ARG A 234 2.95 -21.59 -14.23
N PHE A 235 2.73 -20.30 -14.51
CA PHE A 235 2.37 -19.84 -15.83
C PHE A 235 3.61 -19.68 -16.71
N LYS A 236 3.62 -20.34 -17.88
CA LYS A 236 4.68 -20.18 -18.87
C LYS A 236 4.56 -18.89 -19.67
N ASN A 237 3.37 -18.29 -19.73
CA ASN A 237 3.09 -17.09 -20.50
C ASN A 237 2.69 -15.95 -19.56
N GLU A 238 3.61 -15.04 -19.33
CA GLU A 238 3.43 -13.88 -18.45
C GLU A 238 2.28 -12.97 -18.87
N LYS A 239 2.06 -12.79 -20.19
CA LYS A 239 0.95 -11.98 -20.70
C LYS A 239 -0.40 -12.62 -20.39
N ALA A 240 -0.49 -13.93 -20.52
CA ALA A 240 -1.71 -14.66 -20.19
C ALA A 240 -1.98 -14.63 -18.68
N ALA A 241 -0.94 -14.79 -17.85
CA ALA A 241 -1.05 -14.67 -16.41
C ALA A 241 -1.53 -13.27 -15.99
N TYR A 242 -0.95 -12.22 -16.58
CA TYR A 242 -1.35 -10.84 -16.30
C TYR A 242 -2.79 -10.56 -16.74
N ALA A 243 -3.19 -10.99 -17.94
CA ALA A 243 -4.56 -10.84 -18.42
C ALA A 243 -5.56 -11.58 -17.53
N LEU A 244 -5.22 -12.78 -17.09
CA LEU A 244 -6.06 -13.57 -16.18
C LEU A 244 -6.20 -12.89 -14.81
N SER A 245 -5.13 -12.31 -14.26
CA SER A 245 -5.18 -11.52 -13.02
C SER A 245 -6.19 -10.36 -13.14
N LEU A 246 -6.15 -9.63 -14.25
CA LEU A 246 -7.08 -8.52 -14.48
C LEU A 246 -8.54 -9.00 -14.59
N VAL A 247 -8.78 -10.13 -15.24
CA VAL A 247 -10.12 -10.71 -15.35
C VAL A 247 -10.64 -11.17 -13.99
N ILE A 248 -9.80 -11.84 -13.20
CA ILE A 248 -10.17 -12.29 -11.85
C ILE A 248 -10.52 -11.08 -10.97
N GLY A 249 -9.68 -10.04 -10.96
CA GLY A 249 -9.95 -8.82 -10.22
C GLY A 249 -11.24 -8.11 -10.69
N ALA A 250 -11.46 -8.04 -12.00
CA ALA A 250 -12.68 -7.45 -12.55
C ALA A 250 -13.95 -8.24 -12.13
N VAL A 251 -13.87 -9.56 -12.07
CA VAL A 251 -14.95 -10.41 -11.54
C VAL A 251 -15.19 -10.13 -10.06
N GLY A 252 -14.10 -9.99 -9.27
CA GLY A 252 -14.19 -9.60 -7.87
C GLY A 252 -14.96 -8.28 -7.70
N PHE A 253 -14.56 -7.23 -8.41
CA PHE A 253 -15.24 -5.93 -8.38
C PHE A 253 -16.73 -6.04 -8.80
N ALA A 254 -17.02 -6.81 -9.84
CA ALA A 254 -18.39 -6.98 -10.33
C ALA A 254 -19.30 -7.75 -9.34
N LEU A 255 -18.74 -8.61 -8.50
CA LEU A 255 -19.50 -9.38 -7.53
C LEU A 255 -19.89 -8.59 -6.27
N VAL A 256 -19.08 -7.59 -5.87
CA VAL A 256 -19.33 -6.81 -4.63
C VAL A 256 -20.76 -6.29 -4.52
N PRO A 257 -21.38 -5.67 -5.54
CA PRO A 257 -22.73 -5.13 -5.42
C PRO A 257 -23.83 -6.16 -5.21
N PHE A 258 -23.58 -7.42 -5.51
CA PHE A 258 -24.55 -8.50 -5.40
C PHE A 258 -24.49 -9.26 -4.07
N VAL A 259 -23.48 -9.00 -3.26
CA VAL A 259 -23.26 -9.68 -1.99
C VAL A 259 -23.72 -8.77 -0.85
N HIS A 260 -24.77 -9.18 -0.15
CA HIS A 260 -25.39 -8.46 0.97
C HIS A 260 -25.10 -9.12 2.33
N ASP A 261 -24.44 -10.25 2.34
CA ASP A 261 -23.99 -10.92 3.57
C ASP A 261 -22.55 -10.53 3.87
N GLN A 262 -22.32 -10.06 5.12
CA GLN A 262 -21.01 -9.56 5.53
C GLN A 262 -19.88 -10.62 5.40
N ASN A 263 -20.19 -11.91 5.65
CA ASN A 263 -19.19 -12.98 5.59
C ASN A 263 -18.87 -13.39 4.15
N LEU A 264 -19.90 -13.38 3.29
CA LEU A 264 -19.72 -13.73 1.88
C LEU A 264 -18.95 -12.67 1.09
N LEU A 265 -18.84 -11.43 1.57
CA LEU A 265 -17.99 -10.39 0.99
C LEU A 265 -16.50 -10.78 0.94
N ALA A 266 -16.05 -11.68 1.79
CA ALA A 266 -14.69 -12.21 1.75
C ALA A 266 -14.33 -12.77 0.36
N LEU A 267 -15.29 -13.41 -0.33
CA LEU A 267 -15.07 -14.06 -1.62
C LEU A 267 -14.72 -13.08 -2.75
N PRO A 268 -15.51 -12.02 -3.04
CA PRO A 268 -15.12 -11.02 -4.03
C PRO A 268 -13.84 -10.28 -3.65
N PHE A 269 -13.60 -9.97 -2.37
CA PHE A 269 -12.35 -9.32 -1.95
C PHE A 269 -11.12 -10.21 -2.13
N MET A 270 -11.23 -11.53 -1.98
CA MET A 270 -10.13 -12.44 -2.30
C MET A 270 -9.78 -12.46 -3.80
N LEU A 271 -10.72 -12.12 -4.68
CA LEU A 271 -10.52 -12.08 -6.13
C LEU A 271 -9.93 -10.75 -6.61
N ILE A 272 -10.15 -9.66 -5.86
CA ILE A 272 -9.59 -8.33 -6.15
C ILE A 272 -8.12 -8.28 -5.76
#